data_d7e0083e277118ae15844f30c2fe213a
#
_entry.id   d7e0083e277118ae15844f30c2fe213a
#
_cell.length_a   1.000
_cell.length_b   1.000
_cell.length_c   1.000
_cell.angle_alpha   90.00
_cell.angle_beta   90.00
_cell.angle_gamma   90.00
#
_symmetry.space_group_name_H-M   'P 1'
#
loop_
_entity.id
_entity.type
_entity.pdbx_description
1 polymer ?
#
loop_
_entity_poly.entity_id
_entity_poly.type
_entity_poly.pdbx_seq_one_letter_code
_entity_poly.pdbx_strand_id
1 'polypeptide(L)'
;MGARGCLGSLLLLLLLLPPLLWAEHRGEGSGVASAGSESLARAVAGAGEDGTFLQPSIIGGHAAKPHSRPYMVLLLLPKGQACGAALVHRRWALSAAHCVDGKPWQEGTLLVGLHNWRDREPGAQRFGIRAACPHPGYDNGTMENDLLLLQLDRKVTLSRTRRLISLPRKEPAAGARCSLAGWGVQVPKRGKLSPTLQEMEVTVMDTRMCNNSRFWSGGIRPAMICFQGLRRGSAPAKGDSGGPLVCGKRPAVAGVMSFSSPNPTDPFKPPVATSTVKYKKWIQKTLRKGCGSGRPEHTGRTKHPFLYTQSSPQPGDSTLE
;
A
#
# COMPACT_ATOMS: atom_id res chain seq x y z
N MET A 1 -30.52 -51.19 39.86
CA MET A 1 -31.72 -50.54 40.38
C MET A 1 -31.72 -49.14 39.80
N GLY A 2 -32.54 -48.74 38.95
CA GLY A 2 -33.79 -49.04 38.40
C GLY A 2 -34.00 -48.13 37.20
N ALA A 3 -34.41 -48.70 36.14
CA ALA A 3 -34.84 -48.14 34.88
C ALA A 3 -36.19 -47.37 34.99
N ARG A 4 -36.45 -46.55 34.00
CA ARG A 4 -37.73 -46.18 33.34
C ARG A 4 -37.52 -44.80 32.68
N GLY A 5 -37.58 -44.51 31.37
CA GLY A 5 -38.48 -45.04 30.34
C GLY A 5 -39.70 -44.14 30.19
N CYS A 6 -39.74 -43.28 29.14
CA CYS A 6 -41.01 -42.97 28.49
C CYS A 6 -40.78 -42.37 27.09
N LEU A 7 -41.38 -43.06 26.16
CA LEU A 7 -41.63 -42.74 24.76
C LEU A 7 -42.80 -41.71 24.62
N GLY A 8 -42.90 -41.15 23.45
CA GLY A 8 -44.12 -40.58 22.84
C GLY A 8 -43.99 -39.11 22.50
N SER A 9 -44.31 -38.57 21.35
CA SER A 9 -45.21 -38.99 20.30
C SER A 9 -44.92 -38.13 19.05
N LEU A 10 -44.97 -38.75 17.91
CA LEU A 10 -45.18 -38.17 16.59
C LEU A 10 -46.51 -37.40 16.51
N LEU A 11 -46.53 -36.25 15.89
CA LEU A 11 -47.74 -35.80 15.19
C LEU A 11 -47.36 -35.03 13.91
N LEU A 12 -47.74 -35.67 12.80
CA LEU A 12 -47.88 -35.16 11.46
C LEU A 12 -48.97 -34.10 11.42
N LEU A 13 -48.77 -33.01 10.70
CA LEU A 13 -49.88 -32.29 10.07
C LEU A 13 -49.43 -31.75 8.72
N LEU A 14 -49.92 -32.43 7.69
CA LEU A 14 -49.97 -32.09 6.28
C LEU A 14 -51.23 -31.22 6.03
N LEU A 15 -51.15 -30.48 4.91
CA LEU A 15 -52.22 -29.89 4.10
C LEU A 15 -52.69 -28.48 4.48
N LEU A 16 -52.53 -27.53 3.53
CA LEU A 16 -53.55 -27.08 2.60
C LEU A 16 -52.97 -25.96 1.69
N LEU A 17 -52.85 -26.26 0.41
CA LEU A 17 -52.86 -25.30 -0.70
C LEU A 17 -54.29 -25.10 -1.19
N PRO A 18 -54.68 -23.95 -1.73
CA PRO A 18 -55.71 -23.89 -2.77
C PRO A 18 -55.21 -23.22 -4.08
N PRO A 19 -56.01 -23.39 -5.16
CA PRO A 19 -55.49 -23.43 -6.52
C PRO A 19 -55.75 -22.19 -7.38
N LEU A 20 -55.05 -22.19 -8.52
CA LEU A 20 -55.23 -21.49 -9.78
C LEU A 20 -56.62 -20.92 -10.11
N LEU A 21 -56.66 -19.72 -10.65
CA LEU A 21 -57.68 -19.27 -11.58
C LEU A 21 -57.03 -18.61 -12.80
N TRP A 22 -57.20 -19.23 -13.92
CA TRP A 22 -57.01 -18.76 -15.27
C TRP A 22 -58.07 -17.69 -15.63
N ALA A 23 -57.68 -16.66 -16.36
CA ALA A 23 -58.55 -15.92 -17.23
C ALA A 23 -57.81 -15.52 -18.51
N GLU A 24 -58.16 -16.19 -19.60
CA GLU A 24 -57.88 -15.75 -20.97
C GLU A 24 -58.74 -14.53 -21.31
N HIS A 25 -58.16 -13.57 -22.04
CA HIS A 25 -58.88 -12.77 -23.02
C HIS A 25 -58.01 -12.48 -24.25
N ARG A 26 -58.51 -12.99 -25.39
CA ARG A 26 -58.03 -12.69 -26.74
C ARG A 26 -58.39 -11.26 -27.14
N GLY A 27 -57.50 -10.66 -27.97
CA GLY A 27 -57.81 -9.45 -28.71
C GLY A 27 -56.69 -9.19 -29.74
N GLU A 28 -57.01 -9.45 -31.02
CA GLU A 28 -56.20 -9.24 -32.22
C GLU A 28 -55.86 -7.78 -32.44
N GLY A 29 -54.69 -7.50 -33.08
CA GLY A 29 -54.35 -6.19 -33.60
C GLY A 29 -52.94 -6.10 -34.15
N SER A 30 -52.77 -6.34 -35.43
CA SER A 30 -51.56 -6.18 -36.24
C SER A 30 -50.89 -4.81 -36.15
N GLY A 31 -49.57 -4.80 -36.14
CA GLY A 31 -48.78 -3.55 -36.30
C GLY A 31 -47.29 -3.84 -36.26
N VAL A 32 -46.69 -4.11 -37.41
CA VAL A 32 -45.24 -4.19 -37.61
C VAL A 32 -44.63 -2.78 -37.50
N ALA A 33 -43.72 -2.57 -36.56
CA ALA A 33 -42.74 -1.51 -36.60
C ALA A 33 -41.48 -1.89 -35.81
N SER A 34 -40.39 -1.96 -36.50
CA SER A 34 -39.03 -2.09 -35.99
C SER A 34 -38.66 -0.95 -35.06
N ALA A 35 -38.11 -1.29 -33.85
CA ALA A 35 -37.29 -0.40 -33.04
C ALA A 35 -36.48 -1.34 -32.14
N GLY A 36 -35.24 -1.67 -32.39
CA GLY A 36 -34.10 -0.81 -32.40
C GLY A 36 -33.68 -0.49 -30.97
N SER A 37 -32.84 -1.36 -30.40
CA SER A 37 -31.75 -1.03 -29.43
C SER A 37 -31.84 0.32 -28.68
N GLU A 38 -32.74 0.49 -27.73
CA GLU A 38 -32.69 1.65 -26.80
C GLU A 38 -33.25 1.30 -25.41
N SER A 39 -32.66 0.33 -24.72
CA SER A 39 -33.01 0.12 -23.30
C SER A 39 -31.86 -0.28 -22.39
N LEU A 40 -30.61 -0.08 -22.83
CA LEU A 40 -29.42 -0.22 -21.96
C LEU A 40 -28.71 1.12 -21.63
N ALA A 41 -29.27 2.24 -22.06
CA ALA A 41 -28.69 3.58 -21.86
C ALA A 41 -29.38 4.42 -20.76
N ARG A 42 -30.29 3.87 -19.96
CA ARG A 42 -31.06 4.69 -18.99
C ARG A 42 -30.80 4.37 -17.52
N ALA A 43 -29.75 3.58 -17.20
CA ALA A 43 -29.35 3.30 -15.83
C ALA A 43 -28.05 4.04 -15.39
N VAL A 44 -27.59 5.02 -16.14
CA VAL A 44 -26.37 5.81 -15.85
C VAL A 44 -26.64 7.33 -15.84
N ALA A 45 -27.87 7.78 -15.71
CA ALA A 45 -28.18 9.20 -15.58
C ALA A 45 -28.64 9.54 -14.17
N GLY A 46 -27.70 9.54 -13.24
CA GLY A 46 -27.84 9.93 -11.83
C GLY A 46 -26.51 10.30 -11.22
N ALA A 47 -25.56 10.81 -12.01
CA ALA A 47 -24.34 11.40 -11.51
C ALA A 47 -24.52 12.91 -11.56
N GLY A 48 -24.61 13.54 -10.38
CA GLY A 48 -24.57 14.99 -10.25
C GLY A 48 -23.34 15.57 -10.94
N GLU A 49 -23.50 16.74 -11.51
CA GLU A 49 -22.47 17.55 -12.15
C GLU A 49 -21.45 18.03 -11.10
N ASP A 50 -20.55 17.13 -10.70
CA ASP A 50 -19.25 17.48 -10.16
C ASP A 50 -18.31 16.29 -10.42
N GLY A 51 -17.82 16.22 -11.67
CA GLY A 51 -17.03 15.13 -12.23
C GLY A 51 -15.60 15.04 -11.66
N THR A 52 -15.43 15.11 -10.37
CA THR A 52 -14.21 14.66 -9.69
C THR A 52 -14.34 13.18 -9.37
N PHE A 53 -14.09 12.33 -10.35
CA PHE A 53 -13.70 10.96 -10.06
C PHE A 53 -12.44 11.02 -9.19
N LEU A 54 -12.63 10.89 -7.89
CA LEU A 54 -11.58 10.70 -6.89
C LEU A 54 -10.92 9.35 -7.20
N GLN A 55 -9.91 9.35 -8.04
CA GLN A 55 -9.14 8.14 -8.33
C GLN A 55 -8.21 7.89 -7.13
N PRO A 56 -8.30 6.71 -6.49
CA PRO A 56 -7.49 6.41 -5.32
C PRO A 56 -6.00 6.40 -5.67
N SER A 57 -5.20 7.07 -4.87
CA SER A 57 -3.77 6.82 -4.73
C SER A 57 -3.60 5.45 -4.10
N ILE A 58 -2.47 4.79 -4.13
CA ILE A 58 -2.45 3.35 -4.01
C ILE A 58 -3.42 2.77 -5.06
N ILE A 59 -2.92 2.35 -6.19
CA ILE A 59 -3.75 1.83 -7.28
C ILE A 59 -4.74 0.81 -6.74
N GLY A 60 -6.03 0.99 -7.00
CA GLY A 60 -7.08 0.09 -6.52
C GLY A 60 -7.33 0.09 -5.00
N GLY A 61 -6.76 1.04 -4.26
CA GLY A 61 -7.05 1.29 -2.85
C GLY A 61 -8.33 2.11 -2.64
N HIS A 62 -8.52 2.60 -1.44
CA HIS A 62 -9.61 3.51 -1.05
C HIS A 62 -9.12 4.53 -0.02
N ALA A 63 -9.88 5.61 0.16
CA ALA A 63 -9.56 6.59 1.18
C ALA A 63 -9.58 5.94 2.58
N ALA A 64 -8.51 6.12 3.34
CA ALA A 64 -8.48 5.71 4.73
C ALA A 64 -9.52 6.51 5.53
N LYS A 65 -10.13 5.88 6.53
CA LYS A 65 -10.96 6.63 7.48
C LYS A 65 -10.10 7.74 8.11
N PRO A 66 -10.57 8.99 8.18
CA PRO A 66 -9.80 10.08 8.74
C PRO A 66 -9.18 9.73 10.10
N HIS A 67 -7.87 9.95 10.21
CA HIS A 67 -7.06 9.69 11.41
C HIS A 67 -7.08 8.25 11.95
N SER A 68 -7.54 7.26 11.16
CA SER A 68 -7.49 5.83 11.53
C SER A 68 -6.06 5.27 11.58
N ARG A 69 -5.11 5.96 10.96
CA ARG A 69 -3.70 5.60 10.89
C ARG A 69 -2.82 6.69 11.55
N PRO A 70 -2.96 6.94 12.87
CA PRO A 70 -2.36 8.10 13.55
C PRO A 70 -0.83 8.05 13.66
N TYR A 71 -0.22 6.95 13.24
CA TYR A 71 1.21 6.75 13.13
C TYR A 71 1.80 7.16 11.78
N MET A 72 0.95 7.45 10.78
CA MET A 72 1.42 7.82 9.46
C MET A 72 2.11 9.18 9.47
N VAL A 73 3.20 9.25 8.74
CA VAL A 73 3.99 10.46 8.54
C VAL A 73 4.20 10.65 7.04
N LEU A 74 3.97 11.86 6.55
CA LEU A 74 4.30 12.25 5.19
C LEU A 74 5.67 12.95 5.20
N LEU A 75 6.64 12.41 4.49
CA LEU A 75 7.93 13.03 4.21
C LEU A 75 7.81 13.76 2.88
N LEU A 76 7.92 15.08 2.92
CA LEU A 76 8.03 15.93 1.73
C LEU A 76 9.47 16.34 1.53
N LEU A 77 9.99 16.12 0.34
CA LEU A 77 11.33 16.48 -0.08
C LEU A 77 11.26 17.57 -1.17
N PRO A 78 12.37 18.30 -1.44
CA PRO A 78 12.43 19.26 -2.52
C PRO A 78 11.97 18.68 -3.87
N LYS A 79 11.56 19.56 -4.79
CA LYS A 79 11.08 19.21 -6.13
C LYS A 79 9.82 18.33 -6.14
N GLY A 80 8.98 18.43 -5.08
CA GLY A 80 7.69 17.71 -5.00
C GLY A 80 7.81 16.20 -4.80
N GLN A 81 8.95 15.71 -4.37
CA GLN A 81 9.12 14.30 -4.03
C GLN A 81 8.52 14.01 -2.66
N ALA A 82 7.92 12.84 -2.52
CA ALA A 82 7.32 12.41 -1.27
C ALA A 82 7.61 10.94 -0.98
N CYS A 83 7.62 10.63 0.32
CA CYS A 83 7.65 9.27 0.86
C CYS A 83 6.71 9.17 2.06
N GLY A 84 6.27 7.97 2.34
CA GLY A 84 5.65 7.61 3.60
C GLY A 84 6.70 7.38 4.70
N ALA A 85 6.26 7.46 5.94
CA ALA A 85 7.04 7.04 7.11
C ALA A 85 6.10 6.64 8.25
N ALA A 86 6.63 6.01 9.29
CA ALA A 86 5.91 5.63 10.49
C ALA A 86 6.50 6.28 11.75
N LEU A 87 5.67 6.87 12.59
CA LEU A 87 6.10 7.45 13.86
C LEU A 87 6.36 6.33 14.88
N VAL A 88 7.63 5.97 15.07
CA VAL A 88 8.04 4.88 15.98
C VAL A 88 8.52 5.38 17.35
N HIS A 89 8.81 6.66 17.47
CA HIS A 89 9.20 7.33 18.71
C HIS A 89 8.83 8.82 18.62
N ARG A 90 8.67 9.53 19.74
CA ARG A 90 8.28 10.95 19.74
C ARG A 90 9.24 11.87 18.98
N ARG A 91 10.45 11.43 18.68
CA ARG A 91 11.47 12.17 17.90
C ARG A 91 11.95 11.43 16.66
N TRP A 92 11.32 10.31 16.29
CA TRP A 92 11.82 9.48 15.19
C TRP A 92 10.72 8.93 14.34
N ALA A 93 10.89 9.08 13.03
CA ALA A 93 10.09 8.40 12.00
C ALA A 93 10.94 7.36 11.28
N LEU A 94 10.35 6.19 11.02
CA LEU A 94 10.95 5.11 10.26
C LEU A 94 10.46 5.17 8.81
N SER A 95 11.39 5.14 7.86
CA SER A 95 11.13 5.22 6.42
C SER A 95 12.13 4.34 5.65
N ALA A 96 12.21 4.50 4.33
CA ALA A 96 13.16 3.82 3.44
C ALA A 96 14.37 4.70 3.12
N ALA A 97 15.57 4.10 3.01
CA ALA A 97 16.82 4.81 2.76
C ALA A 97 16.84 5.48 1.38
N HIS A 98 16.28 4.80 0.35
CA HIS A 98 16.20 5.35 -1.01
C HIS A 98 15.41 6.66 -1.09
N CYS A 99 14.59 6.97 -0.08
CA CYS A 99 13.84 8.24 -0.03
C CYS A 99 14.76 9.46 0.05
N VAL A 100 15.91 9.32 0.69
CA VAL A 100 16.87 10.42 0.91
C VAL A 100 18.19 10.22 0.18
N ASP A 101 18.41 9.10 -0.45
CA ASP A 101 19.65 8.77 -1.17
C ASP A 101 19.88 9.78 -2.30
N GLY A 102 21.04 10.45 -2.29
CA GLY A 102 21.41 11.49 -3.24
C GLY A 102 20.51 12.74 -3.22
N LYS A 103 19.71 12.96 -2.17
CA LYS A 103 18.74 14.07 -2.09
C LYS A 103 19.06 15.01 -0.92
N PRO A 104 18.74 16.32 -1.05
CA PRO A 104 18.92 17.30 0.02
C PRO A 104 17.81 17.13 1.09
N TRP A 105 17.91 16.07 1.90
CA TRP A 105 16.93 15.71 2.93
C TRP A 105 16.84 16.77 4.05
N GLN A 106 17.87 17.60 4.23
CA GLN A 106 17.89 18.68 5.24
C GLN A 106 16.77 19.71 4.99
N GLU A 107 16.39 19.90 3.72
CA GLU A 107 15.30 20.78 3.32
C GLU A 107 13.93 20.10 3.39
N GLY A 108 13.93 18.81 3.74
CA GLY A 108 12.72 18.00 3.84
C GLY A 108 11.85 18.39 5.04
N THR A 109 10.59 18.04 4.96
CA THR A 109 9.60 18.29 5.99
C THR A 109 8.84 17.01 6.32
N LEU A 110 8.64 16.76 7.61
CA LEU A 110 7.81 15.68 8.12
C LEU A 110 6.46 16.23 8.61
N LEU A 111 5.37 15.70 8.11
CA LEU A 111 4.01 16.06 8.51
C LEU A 111 3.37 14.90 9.27
N VAL A 112 2.88 15.15 10.47
CA VAL A 112 2.35 14.15 11.41
C VAL A 112 0.93 14.52 11.82
N GLY A 113 0.03 13.54 11.84
CA GLY A 113 -1.37 13.76 12.24
C GLY A 113 -2.26 14.24 11.11
N LEU A 114 -1.85 14.05 9.87
CA LEU A 114 -2.54 14.42 8.65
C LEU A 114 -3.45 13.32 8.12
N HIS A 115 -4.57 13.74 7.55
CA HIS A 115 -5.38 12.95 6.64
C HIS A 115 -5.33 13.55 5.23
N ASN A 116 -5.61 14.83 5.10
CA ASN A 116 -5.48 15.58 3.84
C ASN A 116 -4.36 16.62 3.94
N TRP A 117 -3.29 16.47 3.16
CA TRP A 117 -2.13 17.35 3.24
C TRP A 117 -2.33 18.72 2.58
N ARG A 118 -3.41 18.90 1.81
CA ARG A 118 -3.79 20.20 1.23
C ARG A 118 -4.59 21.05 2.21
N ASP A 119 -5.26 20.42 3.16
CA ASP A 119 -6.08 21.12 4.13
C ASP A 119 -5.22 21.58 5.30
N ARG A 120 -5.61 22.72 5.89
CA ARG A 120 -5.02 23.16 7.16
C ARG A 120 -5.70 22.40 8.30
N GLU A 121 -5.29 21.15 8.51
CA GLU A 121 -5.81 20.36 9.61
C GLU A 121 -5.30 20.87 10.96
N PRO A 122 -6.15 21.30 11.90
CA PRO A 122 -5.73 21.89 13.17
C PRO A 122 -4.87 20.96 14.03
N GLY A 123 -5.02 19.66 13.82
CA GLY A 123 -4.27 18.62 14.54
C GLY A 123 -2.91 18.27 13.94
N ALA A 124 -2.59 18.72 12.74
CA ALA A 124 -1.34 18.37 12.06
C ALA A 124 -0.15 19.12 12.67
N GLN A 125 1.00 18.45 12.74
CA GLN A 125 2.26 19.05 13.18
C GLN A 125 3.31 18.90 12.08
N ARG A 126 4.06 19.98 11.84
CA ARG A 126 5.14 20.05 10.86
C ARG A 126 6.48 20.05 11.58
N PHE A 127 7.45 19.27 11.08
CA PHE A 127 8.78 19.12 11.66
C PHE A 127 9.85 19.24 10.57
N GLY A 128 10.99 19.85 10.93
CA GLY A 128 12.23 19.74 10.19
C GLY A 128 12.95 18.42 10.49
N ILE A 129 13.90 18.07 9.66
CA ILE A 129 14.73 16.88 9.82
C ILE A 129 16.05 17.29 10.46
N ARG A 130 16.29 16.87 11.70
CA ARG A 130 17.54 17.11 12.44
C ARG A 130 18.66 16.20 11.96
N ALA A 131 18.34 14.93 11.68
CA ALA A 131 19.29 13.95 11.20
C ALA A 131 18.58 12.86 10.40
N ALA A 132 19.27 12.32 9.42
CA ALA A 132 18.86 11.16 8.65
C ALA A 132 19.88 10.04 8.86
N CYS A 133 19.43 8.88 9.32
CA CYS A 133 20.23 7.70 9.59
C CYS A 133 19.79 6.57 8.64
N PRO A 134 20.29 6.50 7.40
CA PRO A 134 20.12 5.31 6.59
C PRO A 134 20.83 4.13 7.27
N HIS A 135 20.37 2.92 7.00
CA HIS A 135 21.08 1.73 7.48
C HIS A 135 22.49 1.71 6.86
N PRO A 136 23.57 1.45 7.64
CA PRO A 136 24.94 1.56 7.14
C PRO A 136 25.27 0.58 6.01
N GLY A 137 24.53 -0.50 5.90
CA GLY A 137 24.65 -1.46 4.80
C GLY A 137 23.63 -1.28 3.69
N TYR A 138 22.96 -0.12 3.59
CA TYR A 138 22.05 0.14 2.49
C TYR A 138 22.78 0.11 1.15
N ASP A 139 22.21 -0.62 0.19
CA ASP A 139 22.71 -0.75 -1.18
C ASP A 139 21.58 -0.41 -2.15
N ASN A 140 21.76 0.66 -2.92
CA ASN A 140 20.74 1.15 -3.86
C ASN A 140 20.65 0.31 -5.15
N GLY A 141 21.65 -0.50 -5.46
CA GLY A 141 21.65 -1.39 -6.61
C GLY A 141 20.83 -2.66 -6.37
N THR A 142 20.85 -3.16 -5.14
CA THR A 142 20.14 -4.39 -4.73
C THR A 142 18.91 -4.10 -3.87
N MET A 143 18.74 -2.87 -3.41
CA MET A 143 17.73 -2.43 -2.44
C MET A 143 17.83 -3.19 -1.11
N GLU A 144 18.98 -3.80 -0.80
CA GLU A 144 19.23 -4.41 0.49
C GLU A 144 19.33 -3.35 1.59
N ASN A 145 18.86 -3.71 2.78
CA ASN A 145 18.90 -2.85 3.96
C ASN A 145 18.24 -1.47 3.77
N ASP A 146 17.22 -1.38 2.93
CA ASP A 146 16.53 -0.13 2.60
C ASP A 146 15.67 0.38 3.78
N LEU A 147 16.33 0.86 4.82
CA LEU A 147 15.74 1.44 6.02
C LEU A 147 16.39 2.76 6.38
N LEU A 148 15.56 3.68 6.88
CA LEU A 148 15.94 5.02 7.29
C LEU A 148 15.26 5.38 8.61
N LEU A 149 16.01 5.93 9.54
CA LEU A 149 15.47 6.64 10.69
C LEU A 149 15.70 8.15 10.55
N LEU A 150 14.61 8.89 10.56
CA LEU A 150 14.61 10.36 10.50
C LEU A 150 14.41 10.92 11.90
N GLN A 151 15.35 11.71 12.37
CA GLN A 151 15.24 12.44 13.64
C GLN A 151 14.52 13.77 13.41
N LEU A 152 13.40 13.97 14.09
CA LEU A 152 12.66 15.22 14.06
C LEU A 152 13.39 16.29 14.88
N ASP A 153 13.29 17.54 14.46
CA ASP A 153 13.88 18.73 15.13
C ASP A 153 13.37 18.88 16.57
N ARG A 154 12.15 18.48 16.86
CA ARG A 154 11.51 18.51 18.19
C ARG A 154 10.62 17.28 18.45
N LYS A 155 10.14 17.12 19.66
CA LYS A 155 9.23 16.01 20.04
C LYS A 155 7.81 16.24 19.49
N VAL A 156 7.21 15.19 18.95
CA VAL A 156 5.79 15.17 18.59
C VAL A 156 4.93 15.24 19.85
N THR A 157 3.93 16.12 19.87
CA THR A 157 2.87 16.12 20.87
C THR A 157 1.83 15.07 20.47
N LEU A 158 1.80 13.98 21.22
CA LEU A 158 0.88 12.88 20.96
C LEU A 158 -0.58 13.28 21.25
N SER A 159 -1.50 12.72 20.48
CA SER A 159 -2.94 12.93 20.60
C SER A 159 -3.68 11.73 20.00
N ARG A 160 -5.02 11.82 19.85
CA ARG A 160 -5.78 10.80 19.12
C ARG A 160 -5.36 10.68 17.66
N THR A 161 -4.93 11.77 17.03
CA THR A 161 -4.49 11.82 15.62
C THR A 161 -2.99 11.62 15.43
N ARG A 162 -2.19 11.54 16.50
CA ARG A 162 -0.72 11.37 16.49
C ARG A 162 -0.31 10.34 17.51
N ARG A 163 -0.07 9.11 17.07
CA ARG A 163 0.30 7.98 17.94
C ARG A 163 1.54 7.27 17.42
N LEU A 164 2.27 6.66 18.34
CA LEU A 164 3.37 5.78 18.00
C LEU A 164 2.83 4.42 17.54
N ILE A 165 3.58 3.78 16.65
CA ILE A 165 3.36 2.37 16.30
C ILE A 165 4.57 1.53 16.71
N SER A 166 4.31 0.32 17.18
CA SER A 166 5.34 -0.61 17.65
C SER A 166 5.95 -1.41 16.49
N LEU A 167 7.12 -2.02 16.78
CA LEU A 167 7.72 -3.03 15.92
C LEU A 167 7.28 -4.42 16.40
N PRO A 168 6.98 -5.37 15.50
CA PRO A 168 6.56 -6.71 15.87
C PRO A 168 7.71 -7.52 16.48
N ARG A 169 7.36 -8.63 17.13
CA ARG A 169 8.35 -9.58 17.68
C ARG A 169 8.81 -10.61 16.64
N LYS A 170 7.91 -10.97 15.72
CA LYS A 170 8.11 -12.00 14.68
C LYS A 170 7.69 -11.44 13.33
N GLU A 171 8.29 -11.94 12.26
CA GLU A 171 7.86 -11.64 10.90
C GLU A 171 6.46 -12.19 10.65
N PRO A 172 5.68 -11.51 9.79
CA PRO A 172 4.41 -12.03 9.35
C PRO A 172 4.64 -13.31 8.52
N ALA A 173 3.84 -14.34 8.76
CA ALA A 173 3.88 -15.56 7.97
C ALA A 173 3.30 -15.31 6.56
N ALA A 174 3.63 -16.17 5.61
CA ALA A 174 2.95 -16.23 4.32
C ALA A 174 1.43 -16.39 4.55
N GLY A 175 0.64 -15.67 3.75
CA GLY A 175 -0.82 -15.59 3.91
C GLY A 175 -1.30 -14.61 4.99
N ALA A 176 -0.40 -14.01 5.77
CA ALA A 176 -0.79 -13.01 6.76
C ALA A 176 -1.41 -11.78 6.09
N ARG A 177 -2.54 -11.31 6.64
CA ARG A 177 -3.16 -10.06 6.22
C ARG A 177 -2.47 -8.88 6.88
N CYS A 178 -2.15 -7.90 6.07
CA CYS A 178 -1.52 -6.64 6.45
C CYS A 178 -2.24 -5.48 5.75
N SER A 179 -1.85 -4.27 6.07
CA SER A 179 -2.31 -3.07 5.36
C SER A 179 -1.15 -2.15 5.04
N LEU A 180 -1.28 -1.44 3.95
CA LEU A 180 -0.40 -0.35 3.54
C LEU A 180 -1.23 0.92 3.43
N ALA A 181 -0.67 2.06 3.82
CA ALA A 181 -1.29 3.36 3.64
C ALA A 181 -0.28 4.38 3.13
N GLY A 182 -0.74 5.37 2.35
CA GLY A 182 0.13 6.39 1.81
C GLY A 182 -0.61 7.46 1.00
N TRP A 183 0.13 8.48 0.59
CA TRP A 183 -0.32 9.58 -0.27
C TRP A 183 0.29 9.50 -1.67
N GLY A 184 0.71 8.32 -2.12
CA GLY A 184 1.35 8.11 -3.41
C GLY A 184 0.53 8.62 -4.59
N VAL A 185 1.11 8.55 -5.77
CA VAL A 185 0.52 9.09 -7.00
C VAL A 185 -0.76 8.34 -7.37
N GLN A 186 -1.84 9.08 -7.62
CA GLN A 186 -3.15 8.51 -7.95
C GLN A 186 -3.21 7.88 -9.37
N VAL A 187 -2.56 8.54 -10.32
CA VAL A 187 -2.54 8.10 -11.72
C VAL A 187 -1.10 8.09 -12.18
N PRO A 188 -0.55 6.94 -12.59
CA PRO A 188 0.86 6.82 -12.98
C PRO A 188 1.34 7.88 -13.97
N LYS A 189 0.47 8.31 -14.90
CA LYS A 189 0.81 9.30 -15.94
C LYS A 189 0.67 10.77 -15.49
N ARG A 190 -0.02 11.08 -14.39
CA ARG A 190 -0.27 12.47 -13.95
C ARG A 190 0.63 12.96 -12.82
N GLY A 191 1.40 12.08 -12.19
CA GLY A 191 2.46 12.43 -11.24
C GLY A 191 2.04 13.16 -9.96
N LYS A 192 0.76 13.41 -9.70
CA LYS A 192 0.26 14.14 -8.55
C LYS A 192 -0.05 13.21 -7.38
N LEU A 193 0.47 13.55 -6.19
CA LEU A 193 0.15 12.88 -4.94
C LEU A 193 -1.34 12.96 -4.62
N SER A 194 -1.88 11.93 -3.96
CA SER A 194 -3.21 12.01 -3.38
C SER A 194 -3.29 13.11 -2.33
N PRO A 195 -4.31 13.96 -2.34
CA PRO A 195 -4.51 14.90 -1.24
C PRO A 195 -4.84 14.17 0.06
N THR A 196 -5.64 13.11 0.01
CA THR A 196 -6.08 12.33 1.17
C THR A 196 -5.26 11.04 1.33
N LEU A 197 -5.05 10.62 2.59
CA LEU A 197 -4.44 9.34 2.89
C LEU A 197 -5.29 8.21 2.33
N GLN A 198 -4.67 7.33 1.56
CA GLN A 198 -5.28 6.13 1.00
C GLN A 198 -4.75 4.90 1.73
N GLU A 199 -5.49 3.79 1.61
CA GLU A 199 -5.07 2.52 2.17
C GLU A 199 -5.50 1.35 1.30
N MET A 200 -4.78 0.22 1.46
CA MET A 200 -5.09 -1.05 0.84
C MET A 200 -4.79 -2.20 1.80
N GLU A 201 -5.59 -3.25 1.69
CA GLU A 201 -5.27 -4.53 2.31
C GLU A 201 -4.35 -5.34 1.40
N VAL A 202 -3.41 -6.05 2.02
CA VAL A 202 -2.43 -6.87 1.33
C VAL A 202 -2.26 -8.21 2.02
N THR A 203 -1.78 -9.18 1.27
CA THR A 203 -1.39 -10.51 1.78
C THR A 203 0.09 -10.73 1.58
N VAL A 204 0.78 -11.17 2.63
CA VAL A 204 2.20 -11.55 2.55
C VAL A 204 2.35 -12.80 1.69
N MET A 205 3.26 -12.77 0.75
CA MET A 205 3.57 -13.89 -0.13
C MET A 205 4.63 -14.80 0.48
N ASP A 206 4.63 -16.07 0.07
CA ASP A 206 5.74 -16.96 0.37
C ASP A 206 7.02 -16.49 -0.34
N THR A 207 8.12 -16.42 0.41
CA THR A 207 9.39 -15.88 -0.11
C THR A 207 9.97 -16.76 -1.23
N ARG A 208 9.80 -18.08 -1.16
CA ARG A 208 10.28 -19.00 -2.21
C ARG A 208 9.52 -18.79 -3.50
N MET A 209 8.18 -18.63 -3.38
CA MET A 209 7.35 -18.32 -4.54
C MET A 209 7.75 -16.97 -5.14
N CYS A 210 7.90 -15.94 -4.32
CA CYS A 210 8.29 -14.61 -4.78
C CYS A 210 9.68 -14.59 -5.43
N ASN A 211 10.56 -15.53 -5.06
CA ASN A 211 11.94 -15.59 -5.50
C ASN A 211 12.18 -16.55 -6.68
N ASN A 212 11.14 -17.19 -7.21
CA ASN A 212 11.28 -18.07 -8.36
C ASN A 212 11.53 -17.28 -9.66
N SER A 213 11.91 -17.99 -10.73
CA SER A 213 12.27 -17.43 -12.04
C SER A 213 11.16 -16.59 -12.68
N ARG A 214 9.88 -16.91 -12.41
CA ARG A 214 8.72 -16.22 -12.94
C ARG A 214 8.48 -14.86 -12.28
N PHE A 215 8.93 -14.70 -11.03
CA PHE A 215 8.78 -13.48 -10.25
C PHE A 215 10.10 -12.69 -10.21
N TRP A 216 10.79 -12.67 -9.08
CA TRP A 216 11.99 -11.86 -8.89
C TRP A 216 13.31 -12.60 -9.17
N SER A 217 13.26 -13.84 -9.66
CA SER A 217 14.42 -14.61 -10.15
C SER A 217 15.65 -14.59 -9.23
N GLY A 218 15.45 -14.89 -7.94
CA GLY A 218 16.53 -14.85 -6.96
C GLY A 218 16.85 -13.46 -6.37
N GLY A 219 16.17 -12.40 -6.81
CA GLY A 219 16.42 -11.02 -6.34
C GLY A 219 15.89 -10.70 -4.94
N ILE A 220 15.06 -11.58 -4.35
CA ILE A 220 14.50 -11.34 -3.01
C ILE A 220 15.44 -11.88 -1.94
N ARG A 221 15.94 -10.99 -1.10
CA ARG A 221 16.87 -11.29 0.00
C ARG A 221 16.14 -11.67 1.29
N PRO A 222 16.80 -12.32 2.27
CA PRO A 222 16.15 -12.84 3.49
C PRO A 222 15.44 -11.78 4.36
N ALA A 223 15.85 -10.51 4.23
CA ALA A 223 15.24 -9.40 4.96
C ALA A 223 14.16 -8.66 4.16
N MET A 224 13.70 -9.22 3.06
CA MET A 224 12.67 -8.66 2.20
C MET A 224 11.36 -9.43 2.37
N ILE A 225 10.24 -8.70 2.35
CA ILE A 225 8.88 -9.22 2.47
C ILE A 225 8.15 -8.87 1.19
N CYS A 226 7.82 -9.90 0.38
CA CYS A 226 6.91 -9.71 -0.75
C CYS A 226 5.47 -9.71 -0.27
N PHE A 227 4.64 -8.91 -0.91
CA PHE A 227 3.21 -8.90 -0.64
C PHE A 227 2.44 -8.60 -1.92
N GLN A 228 1.16 -8.90 -1.91
CA GLN A 228 0.25 -8.57 -3.01
C GLN A 228 -1.02 -7.93 -2.47
N GLY A 229 -1.62 -7.06 -3.26
CA GLY A 229 -2.92 -6.48 -2.91
C GLY A 229 -3.99 -7.56 -2.81
N LEU A 230 -4.88 -7.44 -1.83
CA LEU A 230 -5.99 -8.37 -1.65
C LEU A 230 -6.99 -8.26 -2.82
N ARG A 231 -7.21 -7.05 -3.33
CA ARG A 231 -7.97 -6.82 -4.56
C ARG A 231 -7.04 -6.93 -5.77
N ARG A 232 -7.49 -7.68 -6.78
CA ARG A 232 -6.72 -7.82 -8.03
C ARG A 232 -6.43 -6.43 -8.63
N GLY A 233 -5.18 -6.20 -9.04
CA GLY A 233 -4.74 -4.95 -9.62
C GLY A 233 -4.49 -3.83 -8.60
N SER A 234 -4.64 -4.07 -7.29
CA SER A 234 -4.24 -3.08 -6.28
C SER A 234 -2.75 -3.18 -5.98
N ALA A 235 -2.09 -2.04 -5.92
CA ALA A 235 -0.64 -1.95 -5.69
C ALA A 235 -0.24 -0.59 -5.11
N PRO A 236 0.87 -0.50 -4.35
CA PRO A 236 1.47 0.78 -3.97
C PRO A 236 1.97 1.52 -5.21
N ALA A 237 1.99 2.83 -5.14
CA ALA A 237 2.43 3.71 -6.22
C ALA A 237 3.59 4.61 -5.77
N LYS A 238 4.15 5.39 -6.71
CA LYS A 238 5.20 6.38 -6.43
C LYS A 238 4.74 7.35 -5.33
N GLY A 239 5.53 7.48 -4.26
CA GLY A 239 5.20 8.28 -3.08
C GLY A 239 4.69 7.46 -1.89
N ASP A 240 4.35 6.16 -2.08
CA ASP A 240 4.06 5.23 -0.98
C ASP A 240 5.34 4.58 -0.42
N SER A 241 6.48 4.74 -1.11
CA SER A 241 7.81 4.35 -0.63
C SER A 241 8.06 4.81 0.80
N GLY A 242 8.68 3.99 1.63
CA GLY A 242 8.95 4.30 3.03
C GLY A 242 7.73 4.15 3.95
N GLY A 243 6.52 3.99 3.41
CA GLY A 243 5.30 3.74 4.18
C GLY A 243 5.35 2.40 4.91
N PRO A 244 4.68 2.28 6.08
CA PRO A 244 4.70 1.08 6.88
C PRO A 244 3.77 -0.01 6.33
N LEU A 245 4.31 -1.23 6.20
CA LEU A 245 3.53 -2.45 6.08
C LEU A 245 3.10 -2.89 7.48
N VAL A 246 1.82 -2.73 7.80
CA VAL A 246 1.28 -2.95 9.15
C VAL A 246 0.53 -4.27 9.21
N CYS A 247 0.93 -5.13 10.13
CA CYS A 247 0.42 -6.49 10.25
C CYS A 247 -0.01 -6.82 11.69
N GLY A 248 -0.88 -7.82 11.80
CA GLY A 248 -1.25 -8.48 13.06
C GLY A 248 -2.45 -7.87 13.78
N LYS A 249 -3.07 -8.66 14.68
CA LYS A 249 -4.20 -8.22 15.51
C LYS A 249 -3.85 -7.03 16.41
N ARG A 250 -2.62 -6.95 16.87
CA ARG A 250 -2.01 -5.76 17.49
C ARG A 250 -1.17 -5.09 16.41
N PRO A 251 -1.65 -4.02 15.79
CA PRO A 251 -0.97 -3.40 14.65
C PRO A 251 0.48 -3.04 14.97
N ALA A 252 1.40 -3.54 14.13
CA ALA A 252 2.82 -3.26 14.25
C ALA A 252 3.46 -3.15 12.85
N VAL A 253 4.50 -2.34 12.72
CA VAL A 253 5.23 -2.14 11.45
C VAL A 253 6.11 -3.35 11.20
N ALA A 254 5.63 -4.28 10.39
CA ALA A 254 6.36 -5.49 10.02
C ALA A 254 7.40 -5.24 8.92
N GLY A 255 7.13 -4.28 8.06
CA GLY A 255 8.03 -3.88 6.98
C GLY A 255 7.88 -2.40 6.63
N VAL A 256 8.81 -1.92 5.82
CA VAL A 256 8.83 -0.58 5.23
C VAL A 256 8.81 -0.76 3.72
N MET A 257 7.85 -0.13 3.03
CA MET A 257 7.73 -0.20 1.57
C MET A 257 9.02 0.26 0.90
N SER A 258 9.63 -0.63 0.12
CA SER A 258 10.92 -0.42 -0.52
C SER A 258 10.77 -0.21 -2.02
N PHE A 259 10.41 -1.24 -2.75
CA PHE A 259 10.32 -1.15 -4.22
C PHE A 259 9.17 -1.98 -4.80
N SER A 260 8.82 -1.65 -6.03
CA SER A 260 7.89 -2.40 -6.87
C SER A 260 8.39 -2.36 -8.33
N SER A 261 7.73 -3.10 -9.20
CA SER A 261 7.96 -3.02 -10.64
C SER A 261 7.66 -1.61 -11.19
N PRO A 262 8.29 -1.19 -12.28
CA PRO A 262 7.89 0.00 -13.05
C PRO A 262 6.40 -0.03 -13.47
N ASN A 263 5.85 -1.23 -13.71
CA ASN A 263 4.42 -1.45 -13.78
C ASN A 263 3.93 -1.99 -12.42
N PRO A 264 3.38 -1.13 -11.53
CA PRO A 264 3.03 -1.54 -10.16
C PRO A 264 1.97 -2.65 -10.08
N THR A 265 1.17 -2.81 -11.12
CA THR A 265 0.09 -3.81 -11.19
C THR A 265 0.53 -5.12 -11.87
N ASP A 266 1.81 -5.27 -12.22
CA ASP A 266 2.35 -6.50 -12.77
C ASP A 266 2.24 -7.64 -11.73
N PRO A 267 1.44 -8.67 -11.98
CA PRO A 267 1.21 -9.75 -11.03
C PRO A 267 2.46 -10.61 -10.80
N PHE A 268 3.44 -10.54 -11.70
CA PHE A 268 4.69 -11.28 -11.61
C PHE A 268 5.84 -10.49 -10.97
N LYS A 269 5.60 -9.24 -10.63
CA LYS A 269 6.57 -8.38 -9.95
C LYS A 269 5.93 -7.73 -8.71
N PRO A 270 5.55 -8.56 -7.70
CA PRO A 270 4.86 -8.06 -6.52
C PRO A 270 5.72 -7.05 -5.76
N PRO A 271 5.09 -6.08 -5.06
CA PRO A 271 5.80 -5.12 -4.24
C PRO A 271 6.60 -5.78 -3.11
N VAL A 272 7.66 -5.10 -2.71
CA VAL A 272 8.60 -5.59 -1.70
C VAL A 272 8.78 -4.54 -0.60
N ALA A 273 8.75 -5.00 0.65
CA ALA A 273 9.06 -4.21 1.83
C ALA A 273 10.31 -4.76 2.53
N THR A 274 11.07 -3.89 3.19
CA THR A 274 12.20 -4.30 4.03
C THR A 274 11.69 -4.66 5.43
N SER A 275 11.98 -5.85 5.93
CA SER A 275 11.55 -6.34 7.24
C SER A 275 12.09 -5.48 8.37
N THR A 276 11.23 -5.06 9.31
CA THR A 276 11.69 -4.35 10.52
C THR A 276 12.18 -5.30 11.59
N VAL A 277 11.73 -6.54 11.58
CA VAL A 277 12.09 -7.57 12.57
C VAL A 277 13.57 -7.90 12.49
N LYS A 278 14.08 -8.09 11.28
CA LYS A 278 15.51 -8.36 11.03
C LYS A 278 16.42 -7.22 11.51
N TYR A 279 15.93 -5.99 11.45
CA TYR A 279 16.70 -4.79 11.82
C TYR A 279 16.33 -4.22 13.19
N LYS A 280 15.54 -4.91 13.99
CA LYS A 280 15.06 -4.41 15.29
C LYS A 280 16.17 -3.94 16.22
N LYS A 281 17.29 -4.67 16.26
CA LYS A 281 18.46 -4.30 17.07
C LYS A 281 19.06 -2.96 16.62
N TRP A 282 19.22 -2.76 15.30
CA TRP A 282 19.72 -1.51 14.73
C TRP A 282 18.75 -0.36 14.98
N ILE A 283 17.46 -0.56 14.72
CA ILE A 283 16.42 0.46 14.97
C ILE A 283 16.47 0.89 16.45
N GLN A 284 16.41 -0.04 17.39
CA GLN A 284 16.44 0.27 18.81
C GLN A 284 17.73 0.95 19.26
N LYS A 285 18.89 0.57 18.72
CA LYS A 285 20.17 1.22 18.99
C LYS A 285 20.14 2.68 18.53
N THR A 286 19.67 2.93 17.31
CA THR A 286 19.60 4.29 16.72
C THR A 286 18.60 5.18 17.47
N LEU A 287 17.44 4.66 17.85
CA LEU A 287 16.46 5.40 18.66
C LEU A 287 17.02 5.86 20.01
N ARG A 288 17.94 5.10 20.59
CA ARG A 288 18.56 5.43 21.89
C ARG A 288 19.79 6.32 21.77
N LYS A 289 20.66 6.01 20.80
CA LYS A 289 22.01 6.63 20.70
C LYS A 289 22.11 7.71 19.63
N GLY A 290 21.10 7.85 18.76
CA GLY A 290 21.17 8.65 17.55
C GLY A 290 21.87 7.93 16.40
N CYS A 291 22.07 8.65 15.28
CA CYS A 291 22.94 8.18 14.21
C CYS A 291 24.32 7.94 14.78
N GLY A 292 24.88 6.74 14.64
CA GLY A 292 26.27 6.49 15.02
C GLY A 292 27.18 7.53 14.34
N SER A 293 28.28 7.88 14.99
CA SER A 293 29.28 8.84 14.48
C SER A 293 30.11 8.29 13.30
N GLY A 294 29.49 7.50 12.42
CA GLY A 294 30.03 7.19 11.11
C GLY A 294 29.92 8.42 10.24
N ARG A 295 31.01 9.17 10.05
CA ARG A 295 31.18 10.05 8.89
C ARG A 295 30.69 9.26 7.67
N PRO A 296 29.89 9.81 6.76
CA PRO A 296 29.72 9.20 5.46
C PRO A 296 31.10 9.15 4.80
N GLU A 297 31.75 8.01 4.76
CA GLU A 297 32.82 7.78 3.82
C GLU A 297 32.17 7.86 2.44
N HIS A 298 32.43 8.96 1.77
CA HIS A 298 32.32 9.05 0.32
C HIS A 298 33.34 8.08 -0.29
N THR A 299 33.09 6.80 -0.23
CA THR A 299 33.73 5.85 -1.11
C THR A 299 33.06 5.97 -2.46
N GLY A 300 33.61 6.90 -3.26
CA GLY A 300 33.42 6.92 -4.70
C GLY A 300 33.92 5.61 -5.30
N ARG A 301 33.07 4.61 -5.32
CA ARG A 301 33.22 3.43 -6.12
C ARG A 301 32.00 3.37 -7.03
N THR A 302 32.12 4.10 -8.14
CA THR A 302 31.30 3.90 -9.33
C THR A 302 31.44 2.43 -9.75
N LYS A 303 30.53 1.59 -9.30
CA LYS A 303 30.27 0.31 -9.95
C LYS A 303 29.22 0.57 -11.01
N HIS A 304 29.55 0.18 -12.23
CA HIS A 304 28.80 0.30 -13.46
C HIS A 304 27.30 0.08 -13.27
N PRO A 305 26.43 0.92 -13.86
CA PRO A 305 25.01 0.67 -13.89
C PRO A 305 24.77 -0.58 -14.75
N PHE A 306 24.02 -1.54 -14.23
CA PHE A 306 23.38 -2.55 -15.05
C PHE A 306 22.40 -1.83 -15.98
N LEU A 307 22.86 -1.59 -17.19
CA LEU A 307 22.02 -1.17 -18.30
C LEU A 307 21.03 -2.30 -18.57
N TYR A 308 19.78 -2.09 -18.17
CA TYR A 308 18.66 -2.75 -18.81
C TYR A 308 18.62 -2.21 -20.25
N THR A 309 19.24 -2.92 -21.18
CA THR A 309 19.05 -2.72 -22.60
C THR A 309 17.58 -3.00 -22.91
N GLN A 310 16.81 -1.95 -23.14
CA GLN A 310 15.58 -2.03 -23.90
C GLN A 310 15.97 -2.41 -25.34
N SER A 311 15.78 -3.64 -25.71
CA SER A 311 15.71 -4.05 -27.11
C SER A 311 14.39 -3.54 -27.69
N SER A 312 14.44 -2.41 -28.35
CA SER A 312 13.39 -1.96 -29.26
C SER A 312 13.40 -2.89 -30.50
N PRO A 313 12.25 -3.35 -30.99
CA PRO A 313 12.20 -4.00 -32.30
C PRO A 313 12.50 -2.97 -33.38
N GLN A 314 13.50 -3.24 -34.19
CA GLN A 314 13.77 -2.52 -35.43
C GLN A 314 12.66 -2.82 -36.43
N PRO A 315 12.18 -1.82 -37.18
CA PRO A 315 11.27 -2.09 -38.29
C PRO A 315 12.03 -2.79 -39.41
N GLY A 316 11.45 -3.89 -39.89
CA GLY A 316 11.99 -4.66 -40.99
C GLY A 316 12.04 -3.84 -42.26
N ASP A 317 13.20 -3.82 -42.85
CA ASP A 317 13.46 -3.30 -44.19
C ASP A 317 12.98 -4.35 -45.20
N SER A 318 11.91 -3.99 -45.91
CA SER A 318 11.45 -4.76 -47.06
C SER A 318 12.12 -4.22 -48.31
N THR A 319 13.13 -4.87 -48.81
CA THR A 319 13.55 -4.72 -50.20
C THR A 319 13.35 -6.06 -50.92
N LEU A 320 12.48 -5.94 -51.92
CA LEU A 320 12.29 -6.86 -53.03
C LEU A 320 13.57 -7.04 -53.86
N GLU A 321 13.96 -8.27 -54.12
CA GLU A 321 14.26 -8.81 -55.44
C GLU A 321 14.18 -10.35 -55.40
#